data_fcc9fc18924adf9dd0c9e97979fd3cba
#
_entry.id   fcc9fc18924adf9dd0c9e97979fd3cba
#
_cell.length_a   1.000
_cell.length_b   1.000
_cell.length_c   1.000
_cell.angle_alpha   90.00
_cell.angle_beta   90.00
_cell.angle_gamma   90.00
#
_symmetry.space_group_name_H-M   'P 1'
#
loop_
_entity.id
_entity.type
_entity.pdbx_description
1 polymer ?
#
loop_
_entity_poly.entity_id
_entity_poly.type
_entity_poly.pdbx_seq_one_letter_code
_entity_poly.pdbx_strand_id
1 'polypeptide(L)'
;LLQIILLVFSKFLARRQKTFAPLFVRPAVIAAVAVFILASAFQIFAYGLSSFKGYVPVLAASKAFPLYQPVTFRGFAKSLGFKANSDVSFKMKTGESFALKYPLNPIIRDPNHTKYNIVFLVAESLRGDMLTSEIMPATWDFAQKSVQYTHHYSAGNGTRMGLFGMFYGLYGNYWFNFLDERIGPVMMDLLVDDNYQFSMYTSAAFTYPEFDKTIFSRIA
;
A
#
# COMPACT_ATOMS: atom_id res chain seq x y z
N LEU A 1 3.04 -12.92 -22.08
CA LEU A 1 3.93 -12.87 -23.25
C LEU A 1 4.75 -14.17 -23.37
N LEU A 2 5.41 -14.62 -22.32
CA LEU A 2 6.23 -15.84 -22.29
C LEU A 2 5.41 -17.10 -22.65
N GLN A 3 4.19 -17.23 -22.12
CA GLN A 3 3.29 -18.35 -22.44
C GLN A 3 2.85 -18.34 -23.90
N ILE A 4 2.61 -17.18 -24.48
CA ILE A 4 2.27 -17.05 -25.91
C ILE A 4 3.48 -17.41 -26.76
N ILE A 5 4.68 -16.95 -26.39
CA ILE A 5 5.92 -17.31 -27.07
C ILE A 5 6.17 -18.82 -27.00
N LEU A 6 5.96 -19.44 -25.85
CA LEU A 6 6.09 -20.89 -25.68
C LEU A 6 5.06 -21.68 -26.49
N LEU A 7 3.81 -21.20 -26.56
CA LEU A 7 2.76 -21.80 -27.39
C LEU A 7 3.07 -21.67 -28.90
N VAL A 8 3.54 -20.51 -29.33
CA VAL A 8 3.95 -20.29 -30.74
C VAL A 8 5.17 -21.13 -31.06
N PHE A 9 6.14 -21.19 -30.18
CA PHE A 9 7.35 -21.98 -30.33
C PHE A 9 7.06 -23.49 -30.32
N SER A 10 6.15 -23.96 -29.47
CA SER A 10 5.71 -25.36 -29.45
C SER A 10 4.97 -25.75 -30.76
N LYS A 11 4.10 -24.87 -31.29
CA LYS A 11 3.46 -25.08 -32.58
C LYS A 11 4.46 -25.04 -33.75
N PHE A 12 5.44 -24.18 -33.70
CA PHE A 12 6.52 -24.12 -34.70
C PHE A 12 7.37 -25.38 -34.68
N LEU A 13 7.75 -25.88 -33.49
CA LEU A 13 8.46 -27.15 -33.33
C LEU A 13 7.62 -28.34 -33.80
N ALA A 14 6.33 -28.37 -33.47
CA ALA A 14 5.42 -29.44 -33.92
C ALA A 14 5.25 -29.47 -35.45
N ARG A 15 5.25 -28.31 -36.11
CA ARG A 15 5.22 -28.24 -37.58
C ARG A 15 6.52 -28.71 -38.24
N ARG A 16 7.68 -28.52 -37.59
CA ARG A 16 8.99 -28.98 -38.06
C ARG A 16 9.29 -30.47 -37.73
N GLN A 17 8.49 -31.11 -36.88
CA GLN A 17 8.66 -32.54 -36.54
C GLN A 17 8.61 -33.51 -37.72
N LYS A 18 8.08 -33.09 -38.87
CA LYS A 18 8.13 -33.90 -40.08
C LYS A 18 9.50 -33.98 -40.78
N THR A 19 10.47 -33.15 -40.33
CA THR A 19 11.78 -33.01 -41.01
C THR A 19 12.99 -33.28 -40.10
N PHE A 20 12.80 -33.39 -38.75
CA PHE A 20 13.93 -33.67 -37.84
C PHE A 20 13.78 -35.04 -37.20
N ALA A 21 14.88 -35.80 -37.20
CA ALA A 21 14.93 -37.12 -36.58
C ALA A 21 14.50 -37.07 -35.10
N PRO A 22 13.62 -38.00 -34.66
CA PRO A 22 13.02 -37.95 -33.29
C PRO A 22 14.05 -38.06 -32.16
N LEU A 23 15.30 -38.44 -32.50
CA LEU A 23 16.37 -38.58 -31.50
C LEU A 23 16.86 -37.26 -30.91
N PHE A 24 16.81 -36.13 -31.63
CA PHE A 24 17.29 -34.80 -31.15
C PHE A 24 16.23 -33.94 -30.53
N VAL A 25 14.93 -34.20 -30.80
CA VAL A 25 13.84 -33.36 -30.27
C VAL A 25 13.63 -33.58 -28.75
N ARG A 26 13.77 -34.83 -28.30
CA ARG A 26 13.56 -35.16 -26.88
C ARG A 26 14.55 -34.47 -25.95
N PRO A 27 15.91 -34.53 -26.18
CA PRO A 27 16.83 -33.84 -25.28
C PRO A 27 16.70 -32.31 -25.33
N ALA A 28 16.37 -31.72 -26.49
CA ALA A 28 16.17 -30.29 -26.61
C ALA A 28 14.93 -29.82 -25.85
N VAL A 29 13.83 -30.58 -25.90
CA VAL A 29 12.62 -30.29 -25.11
C VAL A 29 12.89 -30.42 -23.61
N ILE A 30 13.60 -31.48 -23.21
CA ILE A 30 13.97 -31.68 -21.79
C ILE A 30 14.84 -30.53 -21.29
N ALA A 31 15.85 -30.12 -22.09
CA ALA A 31 16.71 -28.99 -21.76
C ALA A 31 15.91 -27.68 -21.65
N ALA A 32 14.98 -27.40 -22.57
CA ALA A 32 14.14 -26.23 -22.54
C ALA A 32 13.22 -26.21 -21.30
N VAL A 33 12.64 -27.35 -20.94
CA VAL A 33 11.82 -27.49 -19.71
C VAL A 33 12.68 -27.30 -18.45
N ALA A 34 13.87 -27.88 -18.44
CA ALA A 34 14.80 -27.71 -17.30
C ALA A 34 15.20 -26.23 -17.11
N VAL A 35 15.55 -25.54 -18.20
CA VAL A 35 15.88 -24.11 -18.17
C VAL A 35 14.66 -23.29 -17.68
N PHE A 36 13.47 -23.62 -18.13
CA PHE A 36 12.26 -22.93 -17.69
C PHE A 36 11.99 -23.13 -16.19
N ILE A 37 12.14 -24.35 -15.68
CA ILE A 37 11.99 -24.66 -14.25
C ILE A 37 13.04 -23.92 -13.42
N LEU A 38 14.30 -23.93 -13.84
CA LEU A 38 15.39 -23.23 -13.15
C LEU A 38 15.18 -21.71 -13.14
N ALA A 39 14.79 -21.13 -14.27
CA ALA A 39 14.49 -19.70 -14.36
C ALA A 39 13.31 -19.32 -13.47
N SER A 40 12.25 -20.13 -13.42
CA SER A 40 11.09 -19.91 -12.57
C SER A 40 11.46 -20.02 -11.09
N ALA A 41 12.25 -21.01 -10.70
CA ALA A 41 12.73 -21.18 -9.33
C ALA A 41 13.62 -20.00 -8.91
N PHE A 42 14.54 -19.57 -9.77
CA PHE A 42 15.37 -18.39 -9.52
C PHE A 42 14.55 -17.12 -9.35
N GLN A 43 13.55 -16.91 -10.19
CA GLN A 43 12.65 -15.76 -10.10
C GLN A 43 11.85 -15.74 -8.79
N ILE A 44 11.29 -16.88 -8.38
CA ILE A 44 10.56 -17.02 -7.11
C ILE A 44 11.49 -16.72 -5.94
N PHE A 45 12.72 -17.27 -5.96
CA PHE A 45 13.71 -17.05 -4.93
C PHE A 45 14.17 -15.60 -4.85
N ALA A 46 14.51 -14.99 -5.99
CA ALA A 46 14.95 -13.59 -6.08
C ALA A 46 13.86 -12.63 -5.57
N TYR A 47 12.61 -12.84 -5.98
CA TYR A 47 11.49 -12.04 -5.49
C TYR A 47 11.22 -12.26 -3.99
N GLY A 48 11.20 -13.50 -3.54
CA GLY A 48 11.00 -13.84 -2.15
C GLY A 48 12.06 -13.23 -1.23
N LEU A 49 13.34 -13.31 -1.62
CA LEU A 49 14.44 -12.69 -0.90
C LEU A 49 14.37 -11.16 -0.92
N SER A 50 14.01 -10.57 -2.06
CA SER A 50 13.82 -9.12 -2.18
C SER A 50 12.65 -8.65 -1.33
N SER A 51 11.56 -9.42 -1.27
CA SER A 51 10.43 -9.15 -0.38
C SER A 51 10.80 -9.24 1.10
N PHE A 52 11.69 -10.17 1.47
CA PHE A 52 12.17 -10.32 2.84
C PHE A 52 13.12 -9.19 3.25
N LYS A 53 14.05 -8.81 2.35
CA LYS A 53 15.01 -7.73 2.57
C LYS A 53 14.44 -6.33 2.31
N GLY A 54 13.25 -6.23 1.72
CA GLY A 54 12.65 -4.96 1.34
C GLY A 54 13.33 -4.25 0.16
N TYR A 55 13.88 -5.00 -0.79
CA TYR A 55 14.58 -4.41 -1.94
C TYR A 55 13.58 -3.86 -2.98
N VAL A 56 13.32 -2.56 -2.87
CA VAL A 56 12.29 -1.84 -3.62
C VAL A 56 12.37 -1.98 -5.16
N PRO A 57 13.55 -1.93 -5.82
CA PRO A 57 13.61 -2.02 -7.28
C PRO A 57 12.98 -3.30 -7.85
N VAL A 58 13.23 -4.45 -7.22
CA VAL A 58 12.66 -5.74 -7.66
C VAL A 58 11.16 -5.81 -7.36
N LEU A 59 10.74 -5.29 -6.21
CA LEU A 59 9.33 -5.26 -5.82
C LEU A 59 8.51 -4.34 -6.72
N ALA A 60 9.05 -3.19 -7.11
CA ALA A 60 8.40 -2.27 -8.03
C ALA A 60 8.33 -2.83 -9.46
N ALA A 61 9.41 -3.45 -9.94
CA ALA A 61 9.45 -4.07 -11.26
C ALA A 61 8.40 -5.16 -11.45
N SER A 62 8.05 -5.91 -10.40
CA SER A 62 7.04 -6.95 -10.48
C SER A 62 5.65 -6.44 -10.87
N LYS A 63 5.32 -5.19 -10.54
CA LYS A 63 4.04 -4.54 -10.90
C LYS A 63 3.94 -4.16 -12.38
N ALA A 64 5.07 -4.07 -13.08
CA ALA A 64 5.12 -3.74 -14.51
C ALA A 64 4.76 -4.95 -15.40
N PHE A 65 4.75 -6.16 -14.86
CA PHE A 65 4.48 -7.38 -15.62
C PHE A 65 3.05 -7.87 -15.39
N PRO A 66 2.15 -7.79 -16.39
CA PRO A 66 0.80 -8.32 -16.27
C PRO A 66 0.85 -9.84 -16.04
N LEU A 67 -0.05 -10.35 -15.20
CA LEU A 67 -0.16 -11.77 -14.81
C LEU A 67 1.01 -12.31 -13.97
N TYR A 68 1.93 -11.47 -13.54
CA TYR A 68 2.96 -11.88 -12.59
C TYR A 68 2.36 -12.03 -11.19
N GLN A 69 2.40 -13.23 -10.63
CA GLN A 69 1.98 -13.49 -9.25
C GLN A 69 3.22 -13.60 -8.35
N PRO A 70 3.47 -12.59 -7.52
CA PRO A 70 4.64 -12.58 -6.65
C PRO A 70 4.47 -13.57 -5.50
N VAL A 71 5.44 -14.47 -5.32
CA VAL A 71 5.53 -15.36 -4.17
C VAL A 71 6.41 -14.71 -3.11
N THR A 72 5.86 -14.49 -1.92
CA THR A 72 6.59 -13.88 -0.80
C THR A 72 7.00 -14.93 0.24
N PHE A 73 8.21 -14.80 0.80
CA PHE A 73 8.69 -15.69 1.86
C PHE A 73 8.38 -15.19 3.28
N ARG A 74 7.65 -14.08 3.43
CA ARG A 74 7.38 -13.46 4.73
C ARG A 74 6.66 -14.41 5.70
N GLY A 75 5.64 -15.11 5.23
CA GLY A 75 4.91 -16.09 6.04
C GLY A 75 5.80 -17.26 6.49
N PHE A 76 6.56 -17.82 5.57
CA PHE A 76 7.49 -18.91 5.84
C PHE A 76 8.65 -18.48 6.74
N ALA A 77 9.25 -17.31 6.52
CA ALA A 77 10.28 -16.75 7.37
C ALA A 77 9.78 -16.49 8.80
N LYS A 78 8.53 -16.00 8.94
CA LYS A 78 7.91 -15.79 10.25
C LYS A 78 7.70 -17.12 11.00
N SER A 79 7.31 -18.19 10.31
CA SER A 79 7.15 -19.52 10.93
C SER A 79 8.48 -20.13 11.39
N LEU A 80 9.60 -19.73 10.78
CA LEU A 80 10.96 -20.11 11.17
C LEU A 80 11.60 -19.18 12.22
N GLY A 81 10.84 -18.21 12.76
CA GLY A 81 11.31 -17.28 13.78
C GLY A 81 12.16 -16.11 13.24
N PHE A 82 12.31 -15.96 11.93
CA PHE A 82 13.00 -14.82 11.36
C PHE A 82 12.12 -13.56 11.40
N LYS A 83 12.65 -12.47 11.94
CA LYS A 83 12.02 -11.16 11.84
C LYS A 83 12.25 -10.63 10.41
N ALA A 84 11.19 -10.62 9.61
CA ALA A 84 11.24 -9.90 8.34
C ALA A 84 11.49 -8.42 8.64
N ASN A 85 12.42 -7.79 7.94
CA ASN A 85 12.53 -6.33 7.97
C ASN A 85 11.25 -5.77 7.35
N SER A 86 10.24 -5.49 8.20
CA SER A 86 8.98 -4.86 7.78
C SER A 86 9.16 -3.40 7.40
N ASP A 87 10.32 -2.85 7.71
CA ASP A 87 10.68 -1.47 7.42
C ASP A 87 11.25 -1.32 6.01
N VAL A 88 10.42 -1.64 5.01
CA VAL A 88 10.53 -0.94 3.74
C VAL A 88 9.87 0.43 3.97
N SER A 89 10.41 1.14 4.94
CA SER A 89 10.24 2.56 4.99
C SER A 89 10.95 3.10 3.76
N PHE A 90 10.23 3.79 2.93
CA PHE A 90 10.80 4.71 1.97
C PHE A 90 11.42 5.84 2.81
N LYS A 91 12.48 5.50 3.55
CA LYS A 91 13.33 6.49 4.18
C LYS A 91 13.98 7.22 3.02
N MET A 92 13.42 8.35 2.65
CA MET A 92 14.26 9.34 2.02
C MET A 92 15.41 9.55 2.98
N LYS A 93 16.63 9.17 2.59
CA LYS A 93 17.84 9.60 3.28
C LYS A 93 17.91 11.12 3.07
N THR A 94 17.15 11.86 3.85
CA THR A 94 17.45 13.23 4.14
C THR A 94 18.66 13.16 5.06
N GLY A 95 19.85 13.32 4.49
CA GLY A 95 21.03 13.56 5.29
C GLY A 95 20.77 14.82 6.11
N GLU A 96 20.95 14.70 7.42
CA GLU A 96 20.66 15.63 8.48
C GLU A 96 19.22 15.53 9.04
N SER A 97 19.13 15.34 10.31
CA SER A 97 17.92 15.37 11.14
C SER A 97 17.37 16.80 11.11
N PHE A 98 16.56 17.13 10.12
CA PHE A 98 15.74 18.33 10.20
C PHE A 98 14.56 18.01 11.12
N ALA A 99 14.56 18.62 12.30
CA ALA A 99 13.39 18.62 13.15
C ALA A 99 12.18 19.13 12.36
N LEU A 100 11.10 18.36 12.34
CA LEU A 100 9.87 18.77 11.67
C LEU A 100 9.31 20.03 12.32
N LYS A 101 9.12 21.07 11.51
CA LYS A 101 8.38 22.26 11.94
C LYS A 101 6.92 22.10 11.50
N TYR A 102 6.10 21.55 12.39
CA TYR A 102 4.68 21.37 12.15
C TYR A 102 3.89 21.60 13.45
N PRO A 103 2.89 22.47 13.41
CA PRO A 103 2.56 23.39 12.30
C PRO A 103 3.63 24.47 12.10
N LEU A 104 3.71 25.02 10.88
CA LEU A 104 4.69 26.08 10.57
C LEU A 104 4.42 27.37 11.33
N ASN A 105 3.15 27.67 11.56
CA ASN A 105 2.71 28.86 12.26
C ASN A 105 1.84 28.49 13.46
N PRO A 106 1.83 29.30 14.52
CA PRO A 106 0.92 29.12 15.64
C PRO A 106 -0.53 29.12 15.16
N ILE A 107 -1.34 28.22 15.71
CA ILE A 107 -2.77 28.16 15.42
C ILE A 107 -3.48 29.24 16.25
N ILE A 108 -4.12 30.17 15.56
CA ILE A 108 -4.95 31.19 16.17
C ILE A 108 -6.36 30.61 16.35
N ARG A 109 -6.85 30.62 17.59
CA ARG A 109 -8.19 30.13 17.94
C ARG A 109 -9.08 31.25 18.35
N ASP A 110 -10.38 31.17 18.00
CA ASP A 110 -11.40 31.95 18.65
C ASP A 110 -11.78 31.25 19.98
N PRO A 111 -11.54 31.87 21.15
CA PRO A 111 -11.88 31.27 22.43
C PRO A 111 -13.38 31.01 22.60
N ASN A 112 -14.23 31.70 21.83
CA ASN A 112 -15.69 31.60 21.90
C ASN A 112 -16.28 30.71 20.79
N HIS A 113 -15.46 29.91 20.10
CA HIS A 113 -15.95 29.03 19.02
C HIS A 113 -16.97 28.01 19.55
N THR A 114 -17.98 27.72 18.73
CA THR A 114 -18.97 26.70 19.05
C THR A 114 -18.37 25.31 18.88
N LYS A 115 -18.49 24.48 19.92
CA LYS A 115 -18.06 23.07 19.86
C LYS A 115 -19.17 22.19 19.30
N TYR A 116 -18.93 21.57 18.20
CA TYR A 116 -19.85 20.62 17.56
C TYR A 116 -19.44 19.18 17.84
N ASN A 117 -20.40 18.28 17.93
CA ASN A 117 -20.11 16.85 17.86
C ASN A 117 -19.63 16.50 16.45
N ILE A 118 -18.54 15.74 16.36
CA ILE A 118 -17.93 15.37 15.09
C ILE A 118 -18.00 13.85 14.95
N VAL A 119 -18.52 13.38 13.80
CA VAL A 119 -18.54 11.97 13.45
C VAL A 119 -17.75 11.77 12.16
N PHE A 120 -16.67 11.00 12.25
CA PHE A 120 -15.88 10.58 11.10
C PHE A 120 -16.28 9.16 10.70
N LEU A 121 -16.84 9.00 9.50
CA LEU A 121 -17.11 7.69 8.90
C LEU A 121 -16.16 7.51 7.72
N VAL A 122 -15.19 6.64 7.88
CA VAL A 122 -14.15 6.40 6.87
C VAL A 122 -14.31 5.01 6.28
N ALA A 123 -14.61 4.92 5.00
CA ALA A 123 -14.64 3.68 4.24
C ALA A 123 -13.32 3.51 3.48
N GLU A 124 -12.48 2.60 3.95
CA GLU A 124 -11.20 2.27 3.33
C GLU A 124 -11.42 1.45 2.06
N SER A 125 -10.61 1.69 1.03
CA SER A 125 -10.67 1.02 -0.28
C SER A 125 -11.99 1.23 -1.05
N LEU A 126 -12.82 2.17 -0.65
CA LEU A 126 -14.04 2.52 -1.39
C LEU A 126 -13.69 3.32 -2.65
N ARG A 127 -14.16 2.85 -3.80
CA ARG A 127 -14.02 3.57 -5.06
C ARG A 127 -15.00 4.75 -5.10
N GLY A 128 -14.54 5.89 -5.61
CA GLY A 128 -15.36 7.12 -5.67
C GLY A 128 -16.61 7.01 -6.55
N ASP A 129 -16.61 6.11 -7.55
CA ASP A 129 -17.74 5.84 -8.44
C ASP A 129 -18.79 4.89 -7.85
N MET A 130 -18.56 4.36 -6.64
CA MET A 130 -19.54 3.49 -5.96
C MET A 130 -20.66 4.28 -5.26
N LEU A 131 -20.52 5.59 -5.05
CA LEU A 131 -21.57 6.41 -4.47
C LEU A 131 -22.68 6.68 -5.50
N THR A 132 -23.56 5.71 -5.64
CA THR A 132 -24.75 5.80 -6.50
C THR A 132 -26.01 5.39 -5.73
N SER A 133 -27.17 5.79 -6.23
CA SER A 133 -28.46 5.40 -5.64
C SER A 133 -28.72 3.89 -5.66
N GLU A 134 -28.07 3.16 -6.57
CA GLU A 134 -28.23 1.71 -6.71
C GLU A 134 -27.32 0.94 -5.74
N ILE A 135 -26.07 1.41 -5.56
CA ILE A 135 -25.05 0.70 -4.77
C ILE A 135 -25.09 1.11 -3.31
N MET A 136 -25.25 2.40 -3.05
CA MET A 136 -25.21 2.99 -1.69
C MET A 136 -26.42 3.92 -1.46
N PRO A 137 -27.66 3.42 -1.51
CA PRO A 137 -28.86 4.28 -1.52
C PRO A 137 -28.94 5.22 -0.32
N ALA A 138 -28.70 4.74 0.89
CA ALA A 138 -28.79 5.57 2.10
C ALA A 138 -27.69 6.65 2.14
N THR A 139 -26.47 6.32 1.73
CA THR A 139 -25.37 7.28 1.65
C THR A 139 -25.59 8.28 0.51
N TRP A 140 -26.15 7.81 -0.59
CA TRP A 140 -26.54 8.67 -1.72
C TRP A 140 -27.59 9.71 -1.29
N ASP A 141 -28.66 9.29 -0.63
CA ASP A 141 -29.70 10.20 -0.14
C ASP A 141 -29.16 11.22 0.86
N PHE A 142 -28.25 10.81 1.74
CA PHE A 142 -27.55 11.71 2.64
C PHE A 142 -26.68 12.71 1.88
N ALA A 143 -25.93 12.23 0.89
CA ALA A 143 -25.03 13.05 0.09
C ALA A 143 -25.78 14.14 -0.69
N GLN A 144 -27.03 13.88 -1.15
CA GLN A 144 -27.84 14.88 -1.86
C GLN A 144 -28.17 16.10 -0.97
N LYS A 145 -28.13 15.94 0.34
CA LYS A 145 -28.44 16.99 1.34
C LYS A 145 -27.18 17.55 2.01
N SER A 146 -26.02 17.19 1.49
CA SER A 146 -24.71 17.47 2.09
C SER A 146 -23.78 18.14 1.09
N VAL A 147 -22.66 18.69 1.59
CA VAL A 147 -21.59 19.19 0.71
C VAL A 147 -20.79 18.01 0.17
N GLN A 148 -20.71 17.89 -1.15
CA GLN A 148 -19.94 16.86 -1.83
C GLN A 148 -18.70 17.47 -2.47
N TYR A 149 -17.53 16.89 -2.22
CA TYR A 149 -16.26 17.27 -2.83
C TYR A 149 -15.93 16.30 -3.97
N THR A 150 -16.39 16.62 -5.18
CA THR A 150 -16.27 15.76 -6.35
C THR A 150 -14.87 15.69 -6.95
N HIS A 151 -13.99 16.65 -6.61
CA HIS A 151 -12.59 16.71 -7.06
C HIS A 151 -11.61 16.46 -5.90
N HIS A 152 -11.99 15.63 -4.96
CA HIS A 152 -11.15 15.22 -3.86
C HIS A 152 -10.35 13.96 -4.23
N TYR A 153 -9.04 13.99 -4.02
CA TYR A 153 -8.14 12.90 -4.35
C TYR A 153 -7.40 12.42 -3.09
N SER A 154 -7.18 11.11 -3.02
CA SER A 154 -6.37 10.54 -1.95
C SER A 154 -4.91 11.01 -2.07
N ALA A 155 -4.26 11.25 -0.93
CA ALA A 155 -2.84 11.60 -0.87
C ALA A 155 -1.89 10.41 -1.20
N GLY A 156 -2.45 9.23 -1.47
CA GLY A 156 -1.68 8.06 -1.86
C GLY A 156 -2.55 6.84 -2.14
N ASN A 157 -1.94 5.79 -2.61
CA ASN A 157 -2.59 4.54 -3.05
C ASN A 157 -2.66 3.45 -1.96
N GLY A 158 -2.53 3.82 -0.70
CA GLY A 158 -2.61 2.90 0.44
C GLY A 158 -3.15 3.60 1.67
N THR A 159 -3.71 2.82 2.60
CA THR A 159 -4.39 3.28 3.82
C THR A 159 -3.56 4.29 4.60
N ARG A 160 -2.28 3.99 4.83
CA ARG A 160 -1.34 4.84 5.56
C ARG A 160 -1.25 6.25 4.95
N MET A 161 -1.03 6.33 3.64
CA MET A 161 -0.83 7.60 2.94
C MET A 161 -2.15 8.36 2.75
N GLY A 162 -3.23 7.64 2.50
CA GLY A 162 -4.57 8.22 2.35
C GLY A 162 -5.05 8.86 3.65
N LEU A 163 -4.99 8.14 4.77
CA LEU A 163 -5.38 8.67 6.08
C LEU A 163 -4.44 9.78 6.56
N PHE A 164 -3.14 9.66 6.29
CA PHE A 164 -2.21 10.74 6.58
C PHE A 164 -2.62 12.03 5.88
N GLY A 165 -2.87 11.99 4.58
CA GLY A 165 -3.33 13.17 3.85
C GLY A 165 -4.63 13.76 4.38
N MET A 166 -5.56 12.90 4.78
CA MET A 166 -6.85 13.33 5.33
C MET A 166 -6.71 14.05 6.68
N PHE A 167 -5.87 13.55 7.58
CA PHE A 167 -5.74 14.11 8.94
C PHE A 167 -4.72 15.23 9.03
N TYR A 168 -3.60 15.18 8.27
CA TYR A 168 -2.54 16.18 8.35
C TYR A 168 -2.64 17.27 7.28
N GLY A 169 -3.42 17.06 6.21
CA GLY A 169 -3.48 17.96 5.06
C GLY A 169 -2.20 17.99 4.25
N LEU A 170 -1.36 16.95 4.34
CA LEU A 170 -0.05 16.85 3.71
C LEU A 170 0.03 15.63 2.77
N TYR A 171 1.01 15.64 1.87
CA TYR A 171 1.25 14.49 1.01
C TYR A 171 1.76 13.28 1.81
N GLY A 172 1.32 12.08 1.44
CA GLY A 172 1.62 10.83 2.14
C GLY A 172 3.10 10.47 2.25
N ASN A 173 3.99 11.05 1.43
CA ASN A 173 5.43 10.84 1.50
C ASN A 173 6.07 11.35 2.80
N TYR A 174 5.42 12.25 3.53
CA TYR A 174 5.90 12.75 4.83
C TYR A 174 5.60 11.81 5.99
N TRP A 175 4.80 10.77 5.80
CA TRP A 175 4.37 9.85 6.87
C TRP A 175 5.50 9.41 7.80
N PHE A 176 6.61 8.95 7.24
CA PHE A 176 7.69 8.36 8.06
C PHE A 176 8.41 9.38 8.92
N ASN A 177 8.50 10.62 8.49
CA ASN A 177 9.07 11.70 9.28
C ASN A 177 8.20 12.00 10.50
N PHE A 178 6.87 12.04 10.32
CA PHE A 178 5.92 12.24 11.41
C PHE A 178 5.85 11.04 12.35
N LEU A 179 5.99 9.82 11.82
CA LEU A 179 6.05 8.60 12.63
C LEU A 179 7.32 8.56 13.49
N ASP A 180 8.48 8.91 12.94
CA ASP A 180 9.75 8.89 13.66
C ASP A 180 9.73 9.90 14.83
N GLU A 181 9.13 11.08 14.65
CA GLU A 181 9.02 12.13 15.67
C GLU A 181 7.73 12.04 16.52
N ARG A 182 6.81 11.14 16.18
CA ARG A 182 5.51 10.94 16.85
C ARG A 182 4.67 12.22 16.94
N ILE A 183 4.70 13.02 15.87
CA ILE A 183 3.94 14.26 15.79
C ILE A 183 2.53 13.94 15.30
N GLY A 184 1.52 14.30 16.10
CA GLY A 184 0.09 14.20 15.72
C GLY A 184 -0.35 15.29 14.75
N PRO A 185 -1.53 15.12 14.12
CA PRO A 185 -2.10 16.15 13.26
C PRO A 185 -2.71 17.28 14.09
N VAL A 186 -2.53 18.50 13.63
CA VAL A 186 -3.03 19.72 14.30
C VAL A 186 -4.52 19.61 14.65
N MET A 187 -5.33 19.06 13.76
CA MET A 187 -6.77 18.88 14.01
C MET A 187 -7.02 18.03 15.26
N MET A 188 -6.32 16.91 15.44
CA MET A 188 -6.49 16.06 16.60
C MET A 188 -5.96 16.73 17.87
N ASP A 189 -4.85 17.44 17.76
CA ASP A 189 -4.29 18.21 18.89
C ASP A 189 -5.28 19.27 19.36
N LEU A 190 -5.92 19.99 18.45
CA LEU A 190 -6.95 20.98 18.77
C LEU A 190 -8.15 20.36 19.48
N LEU A 191 -8.63 19.20 19.02
CA LEU A 191 -9.74 18.51 19.66
C LEU A 191 -9.40 18.02 21.07
N VAL A 192 -8.17 17.52 21.28
CA VAL A 192 -7.68 17.15 22.62
C VAL A 192 -7.62 18.37 23.54
N ASP A 193 -7.04 19.47 23.04
CA ASP A 193 -6.93 20.71 23.84
C ASP A 193 -8.29 21.33 24.16
N ASP A 194 -9.29 21.10 23.32
CA ASP A 194 -10.70 21.51 23.55
C ASP A 194 -11.48 20.53 24.45
N ASN A 195 -10.82 19.52 25.00
CA ASN A 195 -11.40 18.49 25.86
C ASN A 195 -12.52 17.67 25.19
N TYR A 196 -12.38 17.36 23.89
CA TYR A 196 -13.28 16.41 23.24
C TYR A 196 -13.07 15.01 23.80
N GLN A 197 -14.17 14.28 23.96
CA GLN A 197 -14.13 12.85 24.25
C GLN A 197 -14.11 12.07 22.94
N PHE A 198 -13.16 11.13 22.82
CA PHE A 198 -12.99 10.34 21.62
C PHE A 198 -13.55 8.94 21.81
N SER A 199 -14.37 8.52 20.85
CA SER A 199 -14.82 7.14 20.71
C SER A 199 -14.37 6.63 19.34
N MET A 200 -13.44 5.69 19.32
CA MET A 200 -12.81 5.21 18.10
C MET A 200 -13.13 3.75 17.85
N TYR A 201 -13.64 3.47 16.67
CA TYR A 201 -14.00 2.12 16.22
C TYR A 201 -13.27 1.82 14.92
N THR A 202 -12.64 0.67 14.83
CA THR A 202 -11.93 0.25 13.62
C THR A 202 -12.07 -1.23 13.38
N SER A 203 -12.01 -1.64 12.13
CA SER A 203 -11.97 -3.07 11.74
C SER A 203 -10.58 -3.71 11.91
N ALA A 204 -9.53 -2.90 12.17
CA ALA A 204 -8.16 -3.35 12.35
C ALA A 204 -7.53 -2.70 13.60
N ALA A 205 -6.40 -3.24 14.07
CA ALA A 205 -5.67 -2.63 15.17
C ALA A 205 -5.00 -1.33 14.75
N PHE A 206 -4.97 -0.33 15.65
CA PHE A 206 -4.29 0.96 15.40
C PHE A 206 -2.76 0.85 15.35
N THR A 207 -2.20 -0.27 15.81
CA THR A 207 -0.75 -0.50 15.80
C THR A 207 -0.16 -0.79 14.43
N TYR A 208 -1.00 -1.07 13.44
CA TYR A 208 -0.59 -1.24 12.06
C TYR A 208 -1.72 -0.84 11.07
N PRO A 209 -1.47 0.15 10.20
CA PRO A 209 -0.29 1.05 10.18
C PRO A 209 -0.28 1.95 11.43
N GLU A 210 0.84 2.30 11.94
CA GLU A 210 1.17 2.88 13.25
C GLU A 210 0.38 4.18 13.56
N PHE A 211 -0.95 4.09 13.57
CA PHE A 211 -1.85 5.22 13.83
C PHE A 211 -1.85 5.65 15.30
N ASP A 212 -1.57 4.72 16.20
CA ASP A 212 -1.32 4.96 17.62
C ASP A 212 -0.10 5.87 17.87
N LYS A 213 0.84 5.91 16.93
CA LYS A 213 2.07 6.73 17.02
C LYS A 213 2.05 7.97 16.14
N THR A 214 1.00 8.15 15.36
CA THR A 214 0.84 9.24 14.41
C THR A 214 -0.49 9.95 14.65
N ILE A 215 -1.54 9.61 13.92
CA ILE A 215 -2.84 10.29 13.94
C ILE A 215 -3.42 10.39 15.37
N PHE A 216 -3.29 9.33 16.15
CA PHE A 216 -3.86 9.22 17.50
C PHE A 216 -2.79 9.24 18.62
N SER A 217 -1.61 9.76 18.34
CA SER A 217 -0.46 9.75 19.27
C SER A 217 -0.73 10.41 20.62
N ARG A 218 -1.71 11.33 20.70
CA ARG A 218 -2.12 12.00 21.95
C ARG A 218 -3.36 11.39 22.62
N ILE A 219 -3.98 10.39 21.99
CA ILE A 219 -5.26 9.83 22.44
C ILE A 219 -5.12 8.34 22.81
N ALA A 220 -4.19 7.62 22.15
CA ALA A 220 -3.94 6.19 22.33
C ALA A 220 -3.09 5.88 23.56
#